data_bd0cca5edc4ff338ba5217a0ffdfed90
#
_entry.id   bd0cca5edc4ff338ba5217a0ffdfed90
#
_cell.length_a   1.000
_cell.length_b   1.000
_cell.length_c   1.000
_cell.angle_alpha   90.00
_cell.angle_beta   90.00
_cell.angle_gamma   90.00
#
_symmetry.space_group_name_H-M   'P 1'
#
loop_
_entity.id
_entity.type
_entity.pdbx_description
1 polymer ?
#
loop_
_entity_poly.entity_id
_entity_poly.type
_entity_poly.pdbx_seq_one_letter_code
_entity_poly.pdbx_strand_id
1 'polypeptide(L)'
;MTVRKLPSRPPTIPATKKMAPPPMPTKKKTFEVEPWETNDGQRILIYADTGMGKTSLALLAPKPVFLGLDEGGADFINPVTNELIKCIPNIEDYQDVRTVLHQPDLFTAYETVVIDTVTVLQDWSAAHAVATIPTEKGAMVKNLVGYGYNKGYEHLYNVMKDILT
;
A
#
# COMPACT_ATOMS: atom_id res chain seq x y z
N MET A 1 -60.48 -56.82 3.35
CA MET A 1 -59.06 -56.61 3.55
C MET A 1 -58.53 -55.84 2.34
N THR A 2 -58.24 -54.58 2.53
CA THR A 2 -57.84 -53.69 1.42
C THR A 2 -56.33 -53.63 1.44
N VAL A 3 -55.68 -54.18 0.41
CA VAL A 3 -54.20 -54.18 0.26
C VAL A 3 -53.73 -52.79 -0.16
N ARG A 4 -52.95 -52.09 0.71
CA ARG A 4 -52.31 -50.83 0.39
C ARG A 4 -51.13 -51.08 -0.59
N LYS A 5 -51.23 -50.46 -1.78
CA LYS A 5 -50.16 -50.43 -2.79
C LYS A 5 -49.04 -49.54 -2.31
N LEU A 6 -47.78 -50.06 -2.21
CA LEU A 6 -46.59 -49.29 -1.89
C LEU A 6 -46.30 -48.24 -2.99
N PRO A 7 -45.80 -47.05 -2.62
CA PRO A 7 -45.46 -46.03 -3.59
C PRO A 7 -44.26 -46.43 -4.45
N SER A 8 -44.33 -46.16 -5.74
CA SER A 8 -43.30 -46.44 -6.72
C SER A 8 -42.04 -45.65 -6.46
N ARG A 9 -40.88 -46.28 -6.64
CA ARG A 9 -39.53 -45.72 -6.49
C ARG A 9 -39.36 -44.44 -7.33
N PRO A 10 -38.79 -43.35 -6.80
CA PRO A 10 -38.54 -42.14 -7.57
C PRO A 10 -37.56 -42.40 -8.73
N PRO A 11 -37.70 -41.67 -9.84
CA PRO A 11 -36.85 -41.85 -11.00
C PRO A 11 -35.36 -41.57 -10.68
N THR A 12 -34.51 -42.48 -11.12
CA THR A 12 -33.05 -42.35 -10.98
C THR A 12 -32.55 -41.22 -11.87
N ILE A 13 -31.98 -40.19 -11.27
CA ILE A 13 -31.34 -39.07 -11.99
C ILE A 13 -30.13 -39.63 -12.75
N PRO A 14 -29.99 -39.37 -14.07
CA PRO A 14 -28.81 -39.81 -14.82
C PRO A 14 -27.54 -39.17 -14.23
N ALA A 15 -26.53 -39.97 -13.97
CA ALA A 15 -25.24 -39.48 -13.51
C ALA A 15 -24.64 -38.50 -14.55
N THR A 16 -24.53 -37.23 -14.18
CA THR A 16 -23.81 -36.24 -14.98
C THR A 16 -22.37 -36.70 -15.17
N LYS A 17 -21.96 -36.94 -16.42
CA LYS A 17 -20.57 -37.19 -16.77
C LYS A 17 -19.72 -36.03 -16.22
N LYS A 18 -18.86 -36.34 -15.22
CA LYS A 18 -17.83 -35.40 -14.79
C LYS A 18 -16.95 -35.08 -15.99
N MET A 19 -17.03 -33.87 -16.50
CA MET A 19 -16.06 -33.38 -17.48
C MET A 19 -14.67 -33.43 -16.84
N ALA A 20 -13.72 -34.04 -17.54
CA ALA A 20 -12.33 -34.00 -17.15
C ALA A 20 -11.86 -32.54 -17.11
N PRO A 21 -11.04 -32.12 -16.11
CA PRO A 21 -10.50 -30.79 -16.10
C PRO A 21 -9.70 -30.53 -17.39
N PRO A 22 -9.74 -29.30 -17.92
CA PRO A 22 -8.99 -28.96 -19.13
C PRO A 22 -7.50 -29.27 -18.92
N PRO A 23 -6.81 -29.77 -19.96
CA PRO A 23 -5.39 -30.08 -19.86
C PRO A 23 -4.61 -28.81 -19.48
N MET A 24 -3.82 -28.87 -18.40
CA MET A 24 -2.93 -27.80 -18.03
C MET A 24 -1.91 -27.54 -19.15
N PRO A 25 -1.58 -26.28 -19.45
CA PRO A 25 -0.60 -25.96 -20.48
C PRO A 25 0.76 -26.57 -20.13
N THR A 26 1.24 -27.46 -21.00
CA THR A 26 2.47 -28.21 -20.79
C THR A 26 3.77 -27.50 -21.16
N LYS A 27 3.71 -26.17 -21.38
CA LYS A 27 4.93 -25.36 -21.58
C LYS A 27 5.65 -25.22 -20.24
N LYS A 28 6.70 -26.02 -20.04
CA LYS A 28 7.64 -25.82 -18.94
C LYS A 28 8.29 -24.46 -19.11
N LYS A 29 8.04 -23.55 -18.18
CA LYS A 29 8.74 -22.27 -18.12
C LYS A 29 10.17 -22.56 -17.68
N THR A 30 11.15 -22.17 -18.47
CA THR A 30 12.55 -22.17 -18.05
C THR A 30 12.83 -20.83 -17.39
N PHE A 31 13.44 -20.86 -16.22
CA PHE A 31 13.83 -19.67 -15.47
C PHE A 31 15.35 -19.57 -15.50
N GLU A 32 15.85 -18.40 -15.80
CA GLU A 32 17.27 -18.06 -15.82
C GLU A 32 17.54 -16.96 -14.80
N VAL A 33 18.76 -16.94 -14.28
CA VAL A 33 19.20 -15.87 -13.39
C VAL A 33 19.82 -14.79 -14.24
N GLU A 34 19.20 -13.62 -14.26
CA GLU A 34 19.67 -12.45 -14.99
C GLU A 34 20.04 -11.34 -14.00
N PRO A 35 20.95 -10.42 -14.38
CA PRO A 35 21.19 -9.20 -13.59
C PRO A 35 19.90 -8.42 -13.45
N TRP A 36 19.65 -7.88 -12.27
CA TRP A 36 18.52 -6.98 -12.04
C TRP A 36 18.85 -5.59 -12.57
N GLU A 37 18.58 -5.36 -13.82
CA GLU A 37 18.72 -4.04 -14.45
C GLU A 37 17.35 -3.35 -14.45
N THR A 38 17.11 -2.42 -13.53
CA THR A 38 15.95 -1.56 -13.56
C THR A 38 16.39 -0.13 -13.74
N ASN A 39 15.81 0.57 -14.70
CA ASN A 39 15.92 2.02 -14.82
C ASN A 39 14.89 2.75 -13.93
N ASP A 40 14.03 2.00 -13.27
CA ASP A 40 13.02 2.51 -12.35
C ASP A 40 13.59 2.64 -10.95
N GLY A 41 13.22 3.71 -10.23
CA GLY A 41 13.60 3.91 -8.84
C GLY A 41 13.16 2.74 -7.95
N GLN A 42 13.93 2.44 -6.93
CA GLN A 42 13.61 1.40 -5.94
C GLN A 42 12.72 1.97 -4.85
N ARG A 43 11.68 1.22 -4.44
CA ARG A 43 10.86 1.53 -3.29
C ARG A 43 11.23 0.59 -2.15
N ILE A 44 11.70 1.16 -1.04
CA ILE A 44 12.17 0.39 0.11
C ILE A 44 11.32 0.78 1.33
N LEU A 45 10.70 -0.19 1.97
CA LEU A 45 10.01 -0.03 3.24
C LEU A 45 10.87 -0.60 4.37
N ILE A 46 11.21 0.25 5.35
CA ILE A 46 11.94 -0.16 6.54
C ILE A 46 10.96 -0.25 7.71
N TYR A 47 10.81 -1.43 8.26
CA TYR A 47 9.97 -1.71 9.43
C TYR A 47 10.83 -2.16 10.62
N ALA A 48 10.71 -1.44 11.73
CA ALA A 48 11.37 -1.79 13.00
C ALA A 48 10.72 -1.00 14.14
N ASP A 49 10.96 -1.42 15.38
CA ASP A 49 10.50 -0.71 16.57
C ASP A 49 11.14 0.68 16.71
N THR A 50 10.55 1.50 17.57
CA THR A 50 11.10 2.84 17.89
C THR A 50 12.51 2.72 18.46
N GLY A 51 13.40 3.61 18.05
CA GLY A 51 14.79 3.62 18.52
C GLY A 51 15.72 2.63 17.81
N MET A 52 15.25 1.81 16.87
CA MET A 52 16.08 0.82 16.15
C MET A 52 16.89 1.41 15.00
N GLY A 53 16.94 2.72 14.85
CA GLY A 53 17.79 3.40 13.88
C GLY A 53 17.25 3.45 12.45
N LYS A 54 15.92 3.42 12.24
CA LYS A 54 15.30 3.55 10.91
C LYS A 54 15.77 4.80 10.17
N THR A 55 15.65 5.95 10.83
CA THR A 55 16.11 7.25 10.28
C THR A 55 17.61 7.25 10.01
N SER A 56 18.40 6.68 10.93
CA SER A 56 19.87 6.58 10.75
C SER A 56 20.23 5.70 9.55
N LEU A 57 19.47 4.63 9.29
CA LEU A 57 19.67 3.80 8.10
C LEU A 57 19.30 4.56 6.82
N ALA A 58 18.18 5.30 6.84
CA ALA A 58 17.74 6.09 5.69
C ALA A 58 18.75 7.22 5.33
N LEU A 59 19.50 7.74 6.31
CA LEU A 59 20.58 8.72 6.07
C LEU A 59 21.73 8.18 5.22
N LEU A 60 21.91 6.86 5.16
CA LEU A 60 22.95 6.24 4.35
C LEU A 60 22.54 6.07 2.87
N ALA A 61 21.30 6.40 2.53
CA ALA A 61 20.85 6.38 1.14
C ALA A 61 21.58 7.45 0.30
N PRO A 62 21.68 7.27 -1.03
CA PRO A 62 22.30 8.26 -1.91
C PRO A 62 21.52 9.59 -1.90
N LYS A 63 22.17 10.69 -1.58
CA LYS A 63 21.63 12.07 -1.57
C LYS A 63 20.20 12.15 -1.03
N PRO A 64 19.94 11.76 0.23
CA PRO A 64 18.60 11.70 0.77
C PRO A 64 18.04 13.09 1.06
N VAL A 65 16.74 13.26 0.79
CA VAL A 65 15.90 14.35 1.30
C VAL A 65 14.73 13.77 2.06
N PHE A 66 14.45 14.32 3.22
CA PHE A 66 13.40 13.83 4.10
C PHE A 66 12.12 14.65 3.95
N LEU A 67 10.99 13.97 3.83
CA LEU A 67 9.71 14.51 4.18
C LEU A 67 9.52 14.23 5.68
N GLY A 68 9.86 15.20 6.50
CA GLY A 68 9.72 15.10 7.96
C GLY A 68 8.25 15.26 8.33
N LEU A 69 7.58 14.16 8.58
CA LEU A 69 6.16 14.15 8.98
C LEU A 69 6.01 14.13 10.51
N ASP A 70 7.09 13.90 11.22
CA ASP A 70 7.15 14.07 12.66
C ASP A 70 8.40 14.88 13.07
N GLU A 71 8.41 15.40 14.29
CA GLU A 71 9.46 16.31 14.76
C GLU A 71 10.80 15.59 15.11
N GLY A 72 10.86 14.26 14.96
CA GLY A 72 11.96 13.45 15.52
C GLY A 72 13.29 13.50 14.75
N GLY A 73 13.36 14.21 13.62
CA GLY A 73 14.51 14.15 12.72
C GLY A 73 15.36 15.41 12.62
N ALA A 74 14.96 16.51 13.23
CA ALA A 74 15.54 17.84 12.98
C ALA A 74 17.04 17.99 13.28
N ASP A 75 17.58 17.20 14.21
CA ASP A 75 18.96 17.33 14.69
C ASP A 75 19.91 16.21 14.17
N PHE A 76 19.44 15.38 13.24
CA PHE A 76 20.29 14.31 12.73
C PHE A 76 21.37 14.85 11.77
N ILE A 77 22.58 14.39 11.98
CA ILE A 77 23.72 14.63 11.10
C ILE A 77 23.93 13.40 10.24
N ASN A 78 24.06 13.59 8.94
CA ASN A 78 24.41 12.52 8.02
C ASN A 78 25.84 12.04 8.34
N PRO A 79 26.08 10.79 8.72
CA PRO A 79 27.38 10.30 9.14
C PRO A 79 28.42 10.26 7.99
N VAL A 80 27.98 10.32 6.74
CA VAL A 80 28.84 10.28 5.55
C VAL A 80 29.27 11.68 5.15
N THR A 81 28.35 12.66 5.12
CA THR A 81 28.62 14.03 4.67
C THR A 81 28.95 14.97 5.82
N ASN A 82 28.70 14.59 7.07
CA ASN A 82 28.79 15.41 8.27
C ASN A 82 27.96 16.72 8.20
N GLU A 83 26.88 16.69 7.41
CA GLU A 83 25.92 17.79 7.28
C GLU A 83 24.63 17.45 8.00
N LEU A 84 23.89 18.48 8.41
CA LEU A 84 22.53 18.30 8.88
C LEU A 84 21.68 17.67 7.76
N ILE A 85 20.71 16.86 8.15
CA ILE A 85 19.77 16.28 7.19
C ILE A 85 19.02 17.38 6.45
N LYS A 86 18.75 17.14 5.18
CA LYS A 86 17.93 18.03 4.37
C LYS A 86 16.49 17.54 4.43
N CYS A 87 15.61 18.39 4.87
CA CYS A 87 14.19 18.08 4.95
C CYS A 87 13.36 19.15 4.23
N ILE A 88 12.16 18.75 3.84
CA ILE A 88 11.12 19.64 3.32
C ILE A 88 10.23 20.00 4.49
N PRO A 89 10.25 21.25 4.94
CA PRO A 89 9.50 21.70 6.12
C PRO A 89 8.04 22.00 5.78
N ASN A 90 7.22 22.20 6.83
CA ASN A 90 5.84 22.67 6.76
C ASN A 90 4.89 21.73 6.00
N ILE A 91 5.09 20.43 6.16
CA ILE A 91 4.16 19.41 5.68
C ILE A 91 3.23 19.09 6.85
N GLU A 92 1.94 19.40 6.71
CA GLU A 92 0.97 19.34 7.80
C GLU A 92 -0.14 18.31 7.53
N ASP A 93 -0.34 17.93 6.27
CA ASP A 93 -1.40 16.99 5.89
C ASP A 93 -1.07 16.16 4.64
N TYR A 94 -2.02 15.28 4.28
CA TYR A 94 -1.93 14.45 3.09
C TYR A 94 -1.75 15.26 1.79
N GLN A 95 -2.44 16.41 1.65
CA GLN A 95 -2.38 17.20 0.42
C GLN A 95 -1.02 17.87 0.25
N ASP A 96 -0.38 18.26 1.35
CA ASP A 96 0.97 18.79 1.32
C ASP A 96 1.95 17.74 0.83
N VAL A 97 1.89 16.52 1.37
CA VAL A 97 2.73 15.41 0.90
C VAL A 97 2.52 15.18 -0.60
N ARG A 98 1.28 15.10 -1.04
CA ARG A 98 0.93 14.92 -2.45
C ARG A 98 1.46 16.06 -3.30
N THR A 99 1.28 17.30 -2.87
CA THR A 99 1.75 18.49 -3.59
C THR A 99 3.26 18.50 -3.73
N VAL A 100 3.99 18.21 -2.66
CA VAL A 100 5.45 18.14 -2.65
C VAL A 100 5.95 17.07 -3.61
N LEU A 101 5.39 15.86 -3.57
CA LEU A 101 5.81 14.75 -4.44
C LEU A 101 5.51 14.99 -5.93
N HIS A 102 4.57 15.86 -6.24
CA HIS A 102 4.26 16.26 -7.63
C HIS A 102 5.07 17.48 -8.11
N GLN A 103 6.11 17.91 -7.36
CA GLN A 103 7.04 18.96 -7.77
C GLN A 103 8.38 18.36 -8.21
N PRO A 104 8.52 17.88 -9.44
CA PRO A 104 9.72 17.16 -9.89
C PRO A 104 10.99 18.00 -9.78
N ASP A 105 10.90 19.32 -9.98
CA ASP A 105 12.04 20.22 -9.90
C ASP A 105 12.64 20.31 -8.48
N LEU A 106 11.84 20.02 -7.46
CA LEU A 106 12.27 20.03 -6.07
C LEU A 106 13.29 18.93 -5.78
N PHE A 107 13.22 17.83 -6.51
CA PHE A 107 14.03 16.63 -6.26
C PHE A 107 15.24 16.48 -7.19
N THR A 108 15.49 17.41 -8.12
CA THR A 108 16.56 17.30 -9.12
C THR A 108 17.96 17.15 -8.54
N ALA A 109 18.18 17.65 -7.33
CA ALA A 109 19.47 17.55 -6.62
C ALA A 109 19.58 16.28 -5.74
N TYR A 110 18.51 15.49 -5.61
CA TYR A 110 18.41 14.36 -4.70
C TYR A 110 18.21 13.06 -5.48
N GLU A 111 18.63 11.95 -4.89
CA GLU A 111 18.49 10.62 -5.48
C GLU A 111 17.52 9.73 -4.67
N THR A 112 17.27 10.12 -3.41
CA THR A 112 16.38 9.38 -2.51
C THR A 112 15.43 10.32 -1.80
N VAL A 113 14.14 10.02 -1.84
CA VAL A 113 13.11 10.67 -1.03
C VAL A 113 12.76 9.74 0.13
N VAL A 114 12.87 10.25 1.34
CA VAL A 114 12.58 9.50 2.58
C VAL A 114 11.30 10.04 3.20
N ILE A 115 10.32 9.18 3.43
CA ILE A 115 9.10 9.51 4.17
C ILE A 115 9.24 8.95 5.59
N ASP A 116 9.43 9.81 6.56
CA ASP A 116 9.59 9.45 7.98
C ASP A 116 8.56 10.21 8.83
N THR A 117 7.50 9.54 9.27
CA THR A 117 7.19 8.11 9.17
C THR A 117 5.95 7.84 8.33
N VAL A 118 5.91 6.65 7.71
CA VAL A 118 4.72 6.18 6.96
C VAL A 118 3.49 6.04 7.87
N THR A 119 3.66 5.86 9.18
CA THR A 119 2.55 5.81 10.14
C THR A 119 1.79 7.13 10.18
N VAL A 120 2.49 8.27 10.26
CA VAL A 120 1.86 9.59 10.22
C VAL A 120 1.16 9.83 8.88
N LEU A 121 1.81 9.45 7.77
CA LEU A 121 1.20 9.52 6.44
C LEU A 121 -0.08 8.68 6.36
N GLN A 122 -0.11 7.50 6.98
CA GLN A 122 -1.30 6.65 7.03
C GLN A 122 -2.45 7.33 7.79
N ASP A 123 -2.17 7.96 8.92
CA ASP A 123 -3.17 8.67 9.70
C ASP A 123 -3.74 9.87 8.92
N TRP A 124 -2.90 10.64 8.26
CA TRP A 124 -3.33 11.74 7.39
C TRP A 124 -4.12 11.24 6.17
N SER A 125 -3.71 10.13 5.58
CA SER A 125 -4.43 9.50 4.47
C SER A 125 -5.82 9.01 4.90
N ALA A 126 -5.94 8.47 6.12
CA ALA A 126 -7.21 8.05 6.69
C ALA A 126 -8.13 9.26 6.95
N ALA A 127 -7.59 10.34 7.52
CA ALA A 127 -8.32 11.57 7.74
C ALA A 127 -8.80 12.19 6.42
N HIS A 128 -7.93 12.22 5.40
CA HIS A 128 -8.25 12.68 4.06
C HIS A 128 -9.37 11.85 3.42
N ALA A 129 -9.28 10.51 3.47
CA ALA A 129 -10.30 9.63 2.93
C ALA A 129 -11.68 9.89 3.58
N VAL A 130 -11.72 9.99 4.91
CA VAL A 130 -12.95 10.27 5.66
C VAL A 130 -13.55 11.65 5.31
N ALA A 131 -12.69 12.64 5.06
CA ALA A 131 -13.12 14.00 4.74
C ALA A 131 -13.59 14.18 3.29
N THR A 132 -13.12 13.34 2.35
CA THR A 132 -13.31 13.58 0.91
C THR A 132 -14.13 12.52 0.20
N ILE A 133 -14.17 11.28 0.71
CA ILE A 133 -14.85 10.17 0.04
C ILE A 133 -16.19 9.91 0.72
N PRO A 134 -17.33 10.11 0.04
CA PRO A 134 -18.64 9.76 0.59
C PRO A 134 -18.89 8.24 0.50
N THR A 135 -19.83 7.75 1.31
CA THR A 135 -20.39 6.40 1.16
C THR A 135 -21.14 6.28 -0.16
N GLU A 136 -21.48 5.05 -0.58
CA GLU A 136 -22.34 4.79 -1.75
C GLU A 136 -23.70 5.51 -1.68
N LYS A 137 -24.15 5.86 -0.49
CA LYS A 137 -25.40 6.60 -0.25
C LYS A 137 -25.19 8.13 -0.23
N GLY A 138 -23.98 8.61 -0.52
CA GLY A 138 -23.63 10.02 -0.53
C GLY A 138 -23.41 10.65 0.86
N ALA A 139 -23.43 9.87 1.92
CA ALA A 139 -23.21 10.39 3.28
C ALA A 139 -21.72 10.35 3.65
N MET A 140 -21.25 11.39 4.35
CA MET A 140 -19.91 11.41 4.93
C MET A 140 -19.88 10.57 6.21
N VAL A 141 -18.72 9.97 6.49
CA VAL A 141 -18.48 9.14 7.67
C VAL A 141 -17.56 9.84 8.66
N LYS A 142 -17.55 9.38 9.90
CA LYS A 142 -16.67 9.93 10.95
C LYS A 142 -15.33 9.20 11.08
N ASN A 143 -15.25 7.99 10.56
CA ASN A 143 -14.05 7.14 10.58
C ASN A 143 -14.13 6.07 9.49
N LEU A 144 -13.04 5.34 9.26
CA LEU A 144 -12.95 4.30 8.23
C LEU A 144 -13.97 3.16 8.41
N VAL A 145 -14.32 2.83 9.66
CA VAL A 145 -15.30 1.75 9.95
C VAL A 145 -16.70 2.14 9.49
N GLY A 146 -16.99 3.43 9.44
CA GLY A 146 -18.29 3.97 9.00
C GLY A 146 -18.66 3.65 7.55
N TYR A 147 -17.69 3.30 6.70
CA TYR A 147 -17.97 2.82 5.34
C TYR A 147 -18.56 1.41 5.30
N GLY A 148 -18.37 0.61 6.36
CA GLY A 148 -18.82 -0.78 6.44
C GLY A 148 -18.03 -1.75 5.54
N TYR A 149 -18.12 -3.04 5.83
CA TYR A 149 -17.59 -4.15 5.01
C TYR A 149 -16.14 -3.95 4.50
N ASN A 150 -15.24 -3.43 5.34
CA ASN A 150 -13.85 -3.12 5.01
C ASN A 150 -13.62 -2.06 3.90
N LYS A 151 -14.64 -1.43 3.36
CA LYS A 151 -14.51 -0.41 2.31
C LYS A 151 -13.65 0.78 2.74
N GLY A 152 -13.67 1.14 4.01
CA GLY A 152 -12.81 2.21 4.53
C GLY A 152 -11.33 1.91 4.37
N TYR A 153 -10.91 0.65 4.57
CA TYR A 153 -9.52 0.25 4.34
C TYR A 153 -9.16 0.20 2.86
N GLU A 154 -10.11 -0.13 1.99
CA GLU A 154 -9.92 -0.04 0.55
C GLU A 154 -9.72 1.41 0.09
N HIS A 155 -10.51 2.35 0.63
CA HIS A 155 -10.31 3.78 0.40
C HIS A 155 -8.95 4.25 0.90
N LEU A 156 -8.56 3.87 2.12
CA LEU A 156 -7.24 4.18 2.66
C LEU A 156 -6.12 3.64 1.76
N TYR A 157 -6.23 2.39 1.33
CA TYR A 157 -5.26 1.78 0.40
C TYR A 157 -5.13 2.59 -0.90
N ASN A 158 -6.25 3.01 -1.49
CA ASN A 158 -6.25 3.78 -2.73
C ASN A 158 -5.63 5.17 -2.55
N VAL A 159 -5.92 5.84 -1.43
CA VAL A 159 -5.31 7.13 -1.07
C VAL A 159 -3.80 6.99 -0.87
N MET A 160 -3.35 5.99 -0.12
CA MET A 160 -1.93 5.71 0.08
C MET A 160 -1.23 5.36 -1.23
N LYS A 161 -1.89 4.60 -2.09
CA LYS A 161 -1.36 4.21 -3.39
C LYS A 161 -1.12 5.42 -4.29
N ASP A 162 -1.97 6.43 -4.27
CA ASP A 162 -1.81 7.68 -5.05
C ASP A 162 -0.50 8.42 -4.73
N ILE A 163 0.00 8.27 -3.50
CA ILE A 163 1.30 8.84 -3.09
C ILE A 163 2.48 7.96 -3.51
N LEU A 164 2.29 6.64 -3.51
CA LEU A 164 3.39 5.69 -3.66
C LEU A 164 3.57 5.19 -5.11
N THR A 165 2.73 5.61 -6.04
CA THR A 165 2.81 5.25 -7.47
C THR A 165 3.26 6.40 -8.34
#